data_f1bc4019dd87a0cc6eef98ff02bddd51
#
_entry.id   f1bc4019dd87a0cc6eef98ff02bddd51
#
_cell.length_a   1.000
_cell.length_b   1.000
_cell.length_c   1.000
_cell.angle_alpha   90.00
_cell.angle_beta   90.00
_cell.angle_gamma   90.00
#
_symmetry.space_group_name_H-M   'P 1'
#
loop_
_entity.id
_entity.type
_entity.pdbx_description
1 polymer ?
#
loop_
_entity_poly.entity_id
_entity_poly.type
_entity_poly.pdbx_seq_one_letter_code
_entity_poly.pdbx_strand_id
1 'polypeptide(L)'
;MSIGTWTIFFTKFLDQRRIHKHAIELKLAVNASKNSSEILQSINSDRFESLGVFTLPLCDSLSIAEKYNGKDGEIVHEVIHNGVQEGISEMEMEIQKGLTFLATVGSTAPFIGLFGTVWGIMNSFQSIAISRNTSLAIVAPGIAEALFA
;
A
#
# COMPACT_ATOMS: atom_id res chain seq x y z
N MET A 1 17.46 9.50 2.83
CA MET A 1 16.13 8.82 2.77
C MET A 1 15.12 9.63 3.50
N SER A 2 14.08 10.09 2.81
CA SER A 2 13.11 11.07 3.30
C SER A 2 12.18 10.44 4.36
N ILE A 3 11.89 11.21 5.42
CA ILE A 3 10.88 10.91 6.45
C ILE A 3 9.56 10.48 5.80
N GLY A 4 9.22 11.04 4.62
CA GLY A 4 8.03 10.68 3.85
C GLY A 4 7.97 9.21 3.41
N THR A 5 9.09 8.60 3.04
CA THR A 5 9.13 7.18 2.63
C THR A 5 8.83 6.26 3.82
N TRP A 6 9.37 6.58 4.99
CA TRP A 6 9.10 5.85 6.23
C TRP A 6 7.66 6.01 6.69
N THR A 7 7.08 7.21 6.53
CA THR A 7 5.68 7.47 6.87
C THR A 7 4.76 6.63 5.99
N ILE A 8 4.97 6.62 4.67
CA ILE A 8 4.16 5.83 3.74
C ILE A 8 4.31 4.33 4.03
N PHE A 9 5.53 3.85 4.29
CA PHE A 9 5.77 2.46 4.64
C PHE A 9 5.03 2.05 5.92
N PHE A 10 5.11 2.90 6.97
CA PHE A 10 4.51 2.59 8.26
C PHE A 10 2.97 2.65 8.21
N THR A 11 2.41 3.62 7.51
CA THR A 11 0.95 3.71 7.32
C THR A 11 0.42 2.50 6.55
N LYS A 12 1.06 2.14 5.43
CA LYS A 12 0.67 0.96 4.64
C LYS A 12 0.82 -0.36 5.42
N PHE A 13 1.86 -0.49 6.22
CA PHE A 13 2.06 -1.67 7.06
C PHE A 13 0.97 -1.82 8.14
N LEU A 14 0.57 -0.70 8.76
CA LEU A 14 -0.52 -0.70 9.75
C LEU A 14 -1.88 -0.98 9.10
N ASP A 15 -2.15 -0.38 7.94
CA ASP A 15 -3.37 -0.61 7.19
C ASP A 15 -3.50 -2.07 6.75
N GLN A 16 -2.41 -2.68 6.26
CA GLN A 16 -2.40 -4.09 5.87
C GLN A 16 -2.73 -5.02 7.04
N ARG A 17 -2.19 -4.74 8.23
CA ARG A 17 -2.52 -5.51 9.43
C ARG A 17 -3.98 -5.36 9.84
N ARG A 18 -4.55 -4.17 9.72
CA ARG A 18 -5.95 -3.88 10.03
C ARG A 18 -6.88 -4.59 9.05
N ILE A 19 -6.63 -4.48 7.75
CA ILE A 19 -7.38 -5.16 6.69
C ILE A 19 -7.40 -6.68 6.92
N HIS A 20 -6.26 -7.28 7.24
CA HIS A 20 -6.16 -8.73 7.47
C HIS A 20 -7.01 -9.21 8.66
N LYS A 21 -7.04 -8.46 9.76
CA LYS A 21 -7.89 -8.78 10.92
C LYS A 21 -9.36 -8.70 10.56
N HIS A 22 -9.80 -7.62 9.93
CA HIS A 22 -11.20 -7.43 9.56
C HIS A 22 -11.66 -8.41 8.48
N ALA A 23 -10.78 -8.84 7.57
CA ALA A 23 -11.10 -9.87 6.60
C ALA A 23 -11.39 -11.24 7.26
N ILE A 24 -10.64 -11.59 8.32
CA ILE A 24 -10.92 -12.81 9.09
C ILE A 24 -12.25 -12.69 9.84
N GLU A 25 -12.52 -11.55 10.47
CA GLU A 25 -13.79 -11.30 11.18
C GLU A 25 -14.97 -11.34 10.21
N LEU A 26 -14.85 -10.73 9.02
CA LEU A 26 -15.88 -10.79 7.98
C LEU A 26 -16.16 -12.23 7.54
N LYS A 27 -15.10 -13.02 7.30
CA LYS A 27 -15.22 -14.43 6.95
C LYS A 27 -15.98 -15.24 8.03
N LEU A 28 -15.71 -14.96 9.31
CA LEU A 28 -16.39 -15.61 10.40
C LEU A 28 -17.85 -15.17 10.49
N ALA A 29 -18.15 -13.89 10.31
CA ALA A 29 -19.49 -13.35 10.30
C ALA A 29 -20.34 -13.95 9.17
N VAL A 30 -19.80 -14.00 7.94
CA VAL A 30 -20.46 -14.61 6.78
C VAL A 30 -20.73 -16.10 6.99
N ASN A 31 -19.76 -16.85 7.54
CA ASN A 31 -19.95 -18.28 7.83
C ASN A 31 -20.96 -18.57 8.95
N ALA A 32 -21.15 -17.61 9.88
CA ALA A 32 -22.12 -17.74 10.97
C ALA A 32 -23.55 -17.36 10.55
N SER A 33 -23.69 -16.58 9.48
CA SER A 33 -24.98 -16.07 9.00
C SER A 33 -25.71 -17.12 8.17
N LYS A 34 -26.99 -17.29 8.42
CA LYS A 34 -27.87 -18.23 7.68
C LYS A 34 -28.65 -17.57 6.55
N ASN A 35 -28.83 -16.26 6.59
CA ASN A 35 -29.66 -15.51 5.66
C ASN A 35 -28.92 -14.26 5.14
N SER A 36 -29.26 -13.83 3.91
CA SER A 36 -28.69 -12.63 3.26
C SER A 36 -28.88 -11.35 4.08
N SER A 37 -30.03 -11.21 4.77
CA SER A 37 -30.33 -10.07 5.64
C SER A 37 -29.42 -10.00 6.86
N GLU A 38 -29.03 -11.13 7.44
CA GLU A 38 -28.08 -11.19 8.56
C GLU A 38 -26.68 -10.80 8.10
N ILE A 39 -26.29 -11.22 6.88
CA ILE A 39 -25.02 -10.83 6.26
C ILE A 39 -24.98 -9.32 6.04
N LEU A 40 -26.02 -8.74 5.45
CA LEU A 40 -26.13 -7.29 5.23
C LEU A 40 -26.02 -6.50 6.55
N GLN A 41 -26.71 -6.96 7.59
CA GLN A 41 -26.68 -6.29 8.89
C GLN A 41 -25.30 -6.41 9.57
N SER A 42 -24.62 -7.53 9.41
CA SER A 42 -23.27 -7.72 9.93
C SER A 42 -22.22 -6.89 9.19
N ILE A 43 -22.35 -6.75 7.87
CA ILE A 43 -21.44 -5.97 7.04
C ILE A 43 -21.61 -4.45 7.25
N ASN A 44 -22.85 -3.99 7.44
CA ASN A 44 -23.16 -2.55 7.62
C ASN A 44 -22.82 -2.03 9.03
N SER A 45 -22.14 -2.82 9.85
CA SER A 45 -21.65 -2.38 11.15
C SER A 45 -20.37 -1.55 10.99
N ASP A 46 -20.19 -0.50 11.81
CA ASP A 46 -18.99 0.38 11.85
C ASP A 46 -17.65 -0.38 11.99
N ARG A 47 -17.73 -1.67 12.28
CA ARG A 47 -16.56 -2.55 12.43
C ARG A 47 -15.77 -2.75 11.15
N PHE A 48 -16.40 -2.66 9.99
CA PHE A 48 -15.80 -2.97 8.70
C PHE A 48 -15.50 -1.73 7.85
N GLU A 49 -15.45 -0.54 8.46
CA GLU A 49 -15.13 0.71 7.78
C GLU A 49 -13.84 0.63 6.94
N SER A 50 -12.83 -0.09 7.44
CA SER A 50 -11.56 -0.29 6.69
C SER A 50 -11.68 -1.24 5.50
N LEU A 51 -12.76 -1.99 5.39
CA LEU A 51 -13.12 -2.85 4.25
C LEU A 51 -14.23 -2.22 3.40
N GLY A 52 -14.61 -0.96 3.66
CA GLY A 52 -15.73 -0.28 2.99
C GLY A 52 -15.68 -0.36 1.48
N VAL A 53 -14.49 -0.25 0.91
CA VAL A 53 -14.26 -0.37 -0.53
C VAL A 53 -14.70 -1.74 -1.08
N PHE A 54 -14.49 -2.81 -0.33
CA PHE A 54 -14.93 -4.16 -0.69
C PHE A 54 -16.39 -4.42 -0.33
N THR A 55 -16.85 -3.91 0.80
CA THR A 55 -18.18 -4.22 1.35
C THR A 55 -19.31 -3.48 0.64
N LEU A 56 -19.07 -2.28 0.10
CA LEU A 56 -20.08 -1.49 -0.61
C LEU A 56 -20.62 -2.23 -1.86
N PRO A 57 -19.80 -2.67 -2.83
CA PRO A 57 -20.30 -3.40 -4.00
C PRO A 57 -20.98 -4.72 -3.61
N LEU A 58 -20.50 -5.36 -2.55
CA LEU A 58 -21.11 -6.57 -2.04
C LEU A 58 -22.49 -6.32 -1.44
N CYS A 59 -22.66 -5.26 -0.65
CA CYS A 59 -23.96 -4.87 -0.10
C CYS A 59 -24.98 -4.54 -1.20
N ASP A 60 -24.54 -3.79 -2.22
CA ASP A 60 -25.39 -3.43 -3.36
C ASP A 60 -25.84 -4.68 -4.12
N SER A 61 -24.92 -5.59 -4.41
CA SER A 61 -25.23 -6.86 -5.11
C SER A 61 -26.17 -7.76 -4.30
N LEU A 62 -25.97 -7.84 -2.98
CA LEU A 62 -26.86 -8.60 -2.09
C LEU A 62 -28.26 -7.98 -1.99
N SER A 63 -28.36 -6.64 -1.95
CA SER A 63 -29.65 -5.94 -1.93
C SER A 63 -30.44 -6.14 -3.23
N ILE A 64 -29.76 -6.18 -4.36
CA ILE A 64 -30.35 -6.49 -5.66
C ILE A 64 -30.81 -7.96 -5.69
N ALA A 65 -29.95 -8.88 -5.25
CA ALA A 65 -30.25 -10.29 -5.20
C ALA A 65 -31.50 -10.61 -4.33
N GLU A 66 -31.65 -9.91 -3.20
CA GLU A 66 -32.82 -10.04 -2.31
C GLU A 66 -34.10 -9.58 -2.99
N LYS A 67 -34.05 -8.54 -3.82
CA LYS A 67 -35.19 -8.04 -4.59
C LYS A 67 -35.71 -9.03 -5.64
N TYR A 68 -34.83 -9.85 -6.22
CA TYR A 68 -35.18 -10.88 -7.19
C TYR A 68 -35.74 -12.16 -6.52
N ASN A 69 -35.59 -12.33 -5.20
CA ASN A 69 -36.23 -13.30 -4.32
C ASN A 69 -36.54 -14.69 -4.97
N GLY A 70 -35.49 -15.35 -5.45
CA GLY A 70 -35.58 -16.76 -5.86
C GLY A 70 -36.25 -17.05 -7.20
N LYS A 71 -36.59 -16.05 -8.02
CA LYS A 71 -37.25 -16.28 -9.32
C LYS A 71 -36.29 -16.78 -10.40
N ASP A 72 -35.00 -16.39 -10.33
CA ASP A 72 -33.97 -16.84 -11.25
C ASP A 72 -32.64 -16.96 -10.49
N GLY A 73 -32.34 -18.15 -9.99
CA GLY A 73 -31.12 -18.44 -9.22
C GLY A 73 -29.83 -18.14 -9.98
N GLU A 74 -29.86 -18.23 -11.31
CA GLU A 74 -28.73 -17.92 -12.18
C GLU A 74 -28.42 -16.43 -12.19
N ILE A 75 -29.44 -15.58 -12.27
CA ILE A 75 -29.29 -14.11 -12.23
C ILE A 75 -28.78 -13.67 -10.85
N VAL A 76 -29.31 -14.24 -9.77
CA VAL A 76 -28.87 -13.97 -8.40
C VAL A 76 -27.39 -14.32 -8.22
N HIS A 77 -26.97 -15.48 -8.72
CA HIS A 77 -25.58 -15.91 -8.67
C HIS A 77 -24.65 -14.96 -9.46
N GLU A 78 -25.07 -14.54 -10.65
CA GLU A 78 -24.30 -13.62 -11.49
C GLU A 78 -24.16 -12.25 -10.84
N VAL A 79 -25.22 -11.70 -10.28
CA VAL A 79 -25.20 -10.39 -9.58
C VAL A 79 -24.26 -10.42 -8.38
N ILE A 80 -24.33 -11.46 -7.55
CA ILE A 80 -23.44 -11.60 -6.40
C ILE A 80 -21.99 -11.80 -6.86
N HIS A 81 -21.77 -12.62 -7.89
CA HIS A 81 -20.43 -12.85 -8.43
C HIS A 81 -19.80 -11.55 -8.94
N ASN A 82 -20.55 -10.74 -9.68
CA ASN A 82 -20.09 -9.46 -10.20
C ASN A 82 -19.79 -8.47 -9.07
N GLY A 83 -20.63 -8.37 -8.05
CA GLY A 83 -20.37 -7.51 -6.89
C GLY A 83 -19.12 -7.92 -6.10
N VAL A 84 -18.87 -9.22 -5.96
CA VAL A 84 -17.63 -9.72 -5.34
C VAL A 84 -16.41 -9.36 -6.19
N GLN A 85 -16.47 -9.54 -7.51
CA GLN A 85 -15.37 -9.19 -8.42
C GLN A 85 -15.08 -7.69 -8.43
N GLU A 86 -16.11 -6.86 -8.42
CA GLU A 86 -15.98 -5.41 -8.32
C GLU A 86 -15.30 -5.01 -6.99
N GLY A 87 -15.76 -5.55 -5.87
CA GLY A 87 -15.15 -5.31 -4.57
C GLY A 87 -13.69 -5.74 -4.48
N ILE A 88 -13.32 -6.89 -5.08
CA ILE A 88 -11.93 -7.34 -5.17
C ILE A 88 -11.10 -6.36 -5.99
N SER A 89 -11.59 -5.94 -7.15
CA SER A 89 -10.90 -5.01 -8.04
C SER A 89 -10.66 -3.65 -7.38
N GLU A 90 -11.65 -3.11 -6.68
CA GLU A 90 -11.52 -1.87 -5.93
C GLU A 90 -10.50 -1.98 -4.79
N MET A 91 -10.52 -3.11 -4.07
CA MET A 91 -9.54 -3.38 -3.01
C MET A 91 -8.11 -3.50 -3.55
N GLU A 92 -7.93 -4.14 -4.71
CA GLU A 92 -6.63 -4.20 -5.40
C GLU A 92 -6.12 -2.81 -5.75
N MET A 93 -6.98 -1.95 -6.29
CA MET A 93 -6.62 -0.56 -6.60
C MET A 93 -6.22 0.22 -5.34
N GLU A 94 -6.92 0.04 -4.23
CA GLU A 94 -6.60 0.70 -2.95
C GLU A 94 -5.25 0.23 -2.40
N ILE A 95 -4.97 -1.07 -2.47
CA ILE A 95 -3.68 -1.63 -2.05
C ILE A 95 -2.55 -1.10 -2.95
N GLN A 96 -2.78 -0.99 -4.25
CA GLN A 96 -1.79 -0.49 -5.21
C GLN A 96 -1.48 1.01 -5.04
N LYS A 97 -2.40 1.79 -4.46
CA LYS A 97 -2.14 3.20 -4.14
C LYS A 97 -0.88 3.33 -3.27
N GLY A 98 0.10 4.07 -3.76
CA GLY A 98 1.39 4.30 -3.10
C GLY A 98 2.45 3.21 -3.30
N LEU A 99 2.12 1.98 -3.75
CA LEU A 99 3.14 0.96 -4.06
C LEU A 99 4.02 1.38 -5.23
N THR A 100 3.44 2.02 -6.24
CA THR A 100 4.18 2.57 -7.39
C THR A 100 5.23 3.60 -6.94
N PHE A 101 4.87 4.48 -6.00
CA PHE A 101 5.82 5.43 -5.42
C PHE A 101 6.95 4.71 -4.67
N LEU A 102 6.62 3.74 -3.84
CA LEU A 102 7.62 2.95 -3.10
C LEU A 102 8.54 2.17 -4.04
N ALA A 103 8.00 1.59 -5.11
CA ALA A 103 8.78 0.89 -6.13
C ALA A 103 9.74 1.84 -6.84
N THR A 104 9.27 3.04 -7.21
CA THR A 104 10.10 4.06 -7.85
C THR A 104 11.22 4.52 -6.92
N VAL A 105 10.91 4.82 -5.66
CA VAL A 105 11.93 5.18 -4.66
C VAL A 105 12.92 4.05 -4.44
N GLY A 106 12.44 2.80 -4.34
CA GLY A 106 13.29 1.63 -4.16
C GLY A 106 14.26 1.41 -5.33
N SER A 107 13.79 1.61 -6.56
CA SER A 107 14.62 1.47 -7.75
C SER A 107 15.61 2.63 -7.96
N THR A 108 15.27 3.84 -7.54
CA THR A 108 16.12 5.04 -7.74
C THR A 108 17.08 5.30 -6.57
N ALA A 109 16.77 4.85 -5.37
CA ALA A 109 17.57 5.08 -4.17
C ALA A 109 19.05 4.68 -4.30
N PRO A 110 19.43 3.53 -4.90
CA PRO A 110 20.82 3.16 -5.07
C PRO A 110 21.59 4.12 -5.98
N PHE A 111 20.92 4.65 -7.01
CA PHE A 111 21.53 5.62 -7.93
C PHE A 111 21.75 6.98 -7.26
N ILE A 112 20.82 7.40 -6.41
CA ILE A 112 20.95 8.63 -5.62
C ILE A 112 22.13 8.51 -4.64
N GLY A 113 22.25 7.36 -3.96
CA GLY A 113 23.40 7.08 -3.09
C GLY A 113 24.73 7.10 -3.85
N LEU A 114 24.80 6.42 -5.02
CA LEU A 114 25.98 6.43 -5.86
C LEU A 114 26.34 7.85 -6.33
N PHE A 115 25.35 8.63 -6.73
CA PHE A 115 25.56 10.04 -7.09
C PHE A 115 26.16 10.83 -5.92
N GLY A 116 25.67 10.63 -4.69
CA GLY A 116 26.22 11.26 -3.50
C GLY A 116 27.70 10.94 -3.28
N THR A 117 28.10 9.66 -3.43
CA THR A 117 29.50 9.24 -3.29
C THR A 117 30.39 9.85 -4.35
N VAL A 118 29.96 9.85 -5.61
CA VAL A 118 30.73 10.47 -6.72
C VAL A 118 30.88 11.98 -6.52
N TRP A 119 29.83 12.66 -6.08
CA TRP A 119 29.84 14.07 -5.77
C TRP A 119 30.83 14.42 -4.64
N GLY A 120 30.82 13.67 -3.55
CA GLY A 120 31.75 13.86 -2.45
C GLY A 120 33.22 13.64 -2.83
N ILE A 121 33.49 12.60 -3.65
CA ILE A 121 34.86 12.36 -4.18
C ILE A 121 35.29 13.52 -5.09
N MET A 122 34.41 14.00 -5.96
CA MET A 122 34.70 15.14 -6.84
C MET A 122 35.08 16.39 -6.04
N ASN A 123 34.33 16.70 -4.98
CA ASN A 123 34.60 17.82 -4.07
C ASN A 123 35.97 17.67 -3.39
N SER A 124 36.35 16.43 -3.02
CA SER A 124 37.65 16.13 -2.43
C SER A 124 38.79 16.45 -3.40
N PHE A 125 38.68 16.06 -4.68
CA PHE A 125 39.65 16.37 -5.70
C PHE A 125 39.71 17.88 -6.01
N GLN A 126 38.60 18.59 -6.01
CA GLN A 126 38.59 20.05 -6.15
C GLN A 126 39.37 20.75 -5.01
N SER A 127 39.23 20.24 -3.80
CA SER A 127 39.96 20.77 -2.65
C SER A 127 41.47 20.59 -2.77
N ILE A 128 41.91 19.45 -3.31
CA ILE A 128 43.36 19.23 -3.66
C ILE A 128 43.82 20.24 -4.69
N ALA A 129 43.05 20.44 -5.75
CA ALA A 129 43.40 21.33 -6.84
C ALA A 129 43.56 22.79 -6.36
N ILE A 130 42.68 23.23 -5.46
CA ILE A 130 42.72 24.61 -4.90
C ILE A 130 43.89 24.78 -3.92
N SER A 131 44.04 23.80 -3.01
CA SER A 131 45.09 23.89 -1.96
C SER A 131 46.47 23.54 -2.43
N ARG A 132 46.60 22.93 -3.62
CA ARG A 132 47.87 22.36 -4.19
C ARG A 132 48.58 21.44 -3.18
N ASN A 133 47.83 20.82 -2.28
CA ASN A 133 48.36 19.97 -1.23
C ASN A 133 47.60 18.64 -1.24
N THR A 134 48.31 17.55 -1.40
CA THR A 134 47.76 16.18 -1.46
C THR A 134 47.69 15.53 -0.08
N SER A 135 47.80 16.30 1.01
CA SER A 135 47.70 15.78 2.36
C SER A 135 46.35 15.08 2.60
N LEU A 136 46.40 13.92 3.20
CA LEU A 136 45.22 13.15 3.60
C LEU A 136 44.26 13.97 4.47
N ALA A 137 44.76 14.89 5.27
CA ALA A 137 43.97 15.78 6.11
C ALA A 137 42.97 16.68 5.34
N ILE A 138 43.27 16.97 4.06
CA ILE A 138 42.45 17.82 3.18
C ILE A 138 41.33 16.98 2.52
N VAL A 139 41.59 15.73 2.20
CA VAL A 139 40.62 14.87 1.48
C VAL A 139 39.80 13.99 2.38
N ALA A 140 40.29 13.67 3.56
CA ALA A 140 39.57 12.77 4.48
C ALA A 140 38.15 13.25 4.86
N PRO A 141 37.89 14.58 5.10
CA PRO A 141 36.55 15.04 5.39
C PRO A 141 35.55 14.80 4.22
N GLY A 142 35.97 15.10 2.99
CA GLY A 142 35.12 14.93 1.81
C GLY A 142 34.86 13.44 1.45
N ILE A 143 35.85 12.59 1.67
CA ILE A 143 35.67 11.14 1.52
C ILE A 143 34.74 10.59 2.61
N ALA A 144 34.90 11.04 3.84
CA ALA A 144 34.02 10.65 4.95
C ALA A 144 32.57 11.07 4.65
N GLU A 145 32.35 12.29 4.19
CA GLU A 145 31.02 12.79 3.82
C GLU A 145 30.41 11.97 2.68
N ALA A 146 31.22 11.61 1.65
CA ALA A 146 30.79 10.76 0.56
C ALA A 146 30.34 9.37 1.02
N LEU A 147 30.96 8.80 2.05
CA LEU A 147 30.62 7.49 2.60
C LEU A 147 29.39 7.53 3.52
N PHE A 148 29.01 8.71 4.00
CA PHE A 148 27.80 8.91 4.82
C PHE A 148 26.55 9.23 3.98
N ALA A 149 26.66 9.49 2.71
CA ALA A 149 25.54 9.77 1.80
C ALA A 149 24.85 8.48 1.37
#